data_b3569594cd9644d24212b6c67264463c
#
_entry.id   b3569594cd9644d24212b6c67264463c
#
_cell.length_a   1.000
_cell.length_b   1.000
_cell.length_c   1.000
_cell.angle_alpha   90.00
_cell.angle_beta   90.00
_cell.angle_gamma   90.00
#
_symmetry.space_group_name_H-M   'P 1'
#
loop_
_entity.id
_entity.type
_entity.pdbx_description
1 polymer ?
#
loop_
_entity_poly.entity_id
_entity_poly.type
_entity_poly.pdbx_seq_one_letter_code
_entity_poly.pdbx_strand_id
1 'polypeptide(L)'
;MTPVTYGKIYHSNELFRHFSNERAFVGKKICLMRLSAIGDVCHAAAMVTRIQTHWPDAELTWVIGKVEYQLVKLMPNVRFIIFDKKQGKAAVESLKNAVKGETFDALLMMQVALRANMASRVIKAKRRIGFDWARSKELHWLFANERVAPRQHSHVLDGFMDFADALGVPKVATPSWNIPVSEEDERWGEEQAAALGDYVVIAPAASKAERNWLPERYAETADYLSQQGKSVILVGGPGDLDKTTANAILACKPTIKADFTGKTSLHQLLVLLKHASLVLAPDTGPAHMATTVSTPVIGLYAHSNPIRTGPYNNIDNTVSVYDECIEKQKGKKWEQLPWGIRAKGDNLMEGVTTDAVFSKINALL
;
A
#
# COMPACT_ATOMS: atom_id res chain seq x y z
N MET A 1 -9.53 -51.03 51.98
CA MET A 1 -8.11 -51.32 52.19
C MET A 1 -7.58 -52.01 50.96
N THR A 2 -6.92 -51.33 50.10
CA THR A 2 -6.04 -51.86 49.06
C THR A 2 -5.25 -50.67 48.50
N PRO A 3 -3.93 -50.75 48.34
CA PRO A 3 -3.07 -49.61 48.06
C PRO A 3 -3.00 -49.32 46.56
N VAL A 4 -2.91 -48.03 46.27
CA VAL A 4 -2.75 -47.46 44.95
C VAL A 4 -1.24 -47.59 44.56
N THR A 5 -1.00 -48.22 43.42
CA THR A 5 0.32 -48.38 42.82
C THR A 5 0.70 -47.14 42.05
N TYR A 6 1.82 -46.53 42.38
CA TYR A 6 2.45 -45.42 41.65
C TYR A 6 3.01 -45.90 40.30
N GLY A 7 2.48 -45.37 39.24
CA GLY A 7 3.05 -45.53 37.88
C GLY A 7 4.20 -44.56 37.66
N LYS A 8 5.26 -45.07 37.09
CA LYS A 8 6.55 -44.42 36.77
C LYS A 8 6.36 -43.20 35.84
N ILE A 9 6.91 -42.06 36.28
CA ILE A 9 7.11 -40.88 35.47
C ILE A 9 8.32 -41.14 34.57
N TYR A 10 8.09 -41.28 33.28
CA TYR A 10 9.17 -41.20 32.29
C TYR A 10 9.51 -39.72 32.05
N HIS A 11 10.69 -39.32 32.54
CA HIS A 11 11.35 -38.10 32.11
C HIS A 11 11.90 -38.31 30.69
N SER A 12 11.16 -37.85 29.70
CA SER A 12 11.71 -37.58 28.39
C SER A 12 12.19 -36.13 28.35
N ASN A 13 13.45 -35.93 28.69
CA ASN A 13 14.21 -34.72 28.34
C ASN A 13 14.43 -34.70 26.84
N GLU A 14 13.43 -34.34 26.07
CA GLU A 14 13.65 -33.81 24.73
C GLU A 14 13.93 -32.31 24.82
N LEU A 15 15.22 -32.05 24.83
CA LEU A 15 15.78 -30.72 24.57
C LEU A 15 15.17 -30.14 23.33
N PHE A 16 14.23 -29.23 23.53
CA PHE A 16 13.91 -28.23 22.54
C PHE A 16 15.19 -27.44 22.23
N ARG A 17 15.94 -27.89 21.25
CA ARG A 17 16.92 -27.06 20.55
C ARG A 17 16.12 -26.03 19.74
N HIS A 18 15.65 -24.96 20.39
CA HIS A 18 15.43 -23.70 19.77
C HIS A 18 16.81 -23.22 19.32
N PHE A 19 17.19 -23.62 18.11
CA PHE A 19 18.23 -22.91 17.41
C PHE A 19 17.63 -21.53 17.10
N SER A 20 17.96 -20.57 17.95
CA SER A 20 17.83 -19.17 17.68
C SER A 20 18.64 -18.88 16.40
N ASN A 21 17.96 -18.75 15.29
CA ASN A 21 18.49 -18.34 14.00
C ASN A 21 18.89 -16.84 14.00
N GLU A 22 18.97 -16.22 15.18
CA GLU A 22 19.28 -14.80 15.37
C GLU A 22 20.67 -14.38 14.85
N ARG A 23 21.64 -15.31 14.81
CA ARG A 23 22.99 -15.01 14.27
C ARG A 23 23.10 -15.10 12.74
N ALA A 24 22.06 -15.54 12.03
CA ALA A 24 22.15 -15.85 10.61
C ALA A 24 22.04 -14.62 9.69
N PHE A 25 21.70 -13.42 10.21
CA PHE A 25 21.34 -12.27 9.37
C PHE A 25 22.08 -10.95 9.67
N VAL A 26 23.07 -10.94 10.59
CA VAL A 26 23.91 -9.75 10.81
C VAL A 26 24.69 -9.41 9.54
N GLY A 27 24.56 -8.17 9.05
CA GLY A 27 25.28 -7.65 7.88
C GLY A 27 24.81 -8.19 6.53
N LYS A 28 23.58 -8.71 6.40
CA LYS A 28 23.08 -9.21 5.12
C LYS A 28 22.66 -8.09 4.16
N LYS A 29 23.03 -8.27 2.90
CA LYS A 29 22.68 -7.38 1.80
C LYS A 29 21.38 -7.83 1.15
N ILE A 30 20.32 -7.06 1.32
CA ILE A 30 18.99 -7.36 0.78
C ILE A 30 18.64 -6.29 -0.25
N CYS A 31 18.36 -6.72 -1.48
CA CYS A 31 17.81 -5.86 -2.52
C CYS A 31 16.31 -6.12 -2.66
N LEU A 32 15.50 -5.08 -2.74
CA LEU A 32 14.10 -5.20 -3.09
C LEU A 32 13.80 -4.45 -4.38
N MET A 33 12.94 -5.00 -5.22
CA MET A 33 12.50 -4.39 -6.47
C MET A 33 11.00 -4.18 -6.46
N ARG A 34 10.58 -2.94 -6.15
CA ARG A 34 9.21 -2.46 -6.29
C ARG A 34 9.24 -1.07 -6.91
N LEU A 35 8.82 -0.98 -8.16
CA LEU A 35 8.96 0.22 -8.98
C LEU A 35 7.75 1.16 -8.87
N SER A 36 6.54 0.63 -8.71
CA SER A 36 5.26 1.36 -8.70
C SER A 36 4.11 0.43 -8.26
N ALA A 37 2.90 0.93 -7.85
CA ALA A 37 2.55 2.33 -7.75
C ALA A 37 2.72 2.83 -6.30
N ILE A 38 2.31 4.10 -6.01
CA ILE A 38 2.42 4.73 -4.68
C ILE A 38 1.81 3.85 -3.58
N GLY A 39 0.58 3.34 -3.77
CA GLY A 39 -0.06 2.45 -2.78
C GLY A 39 0.75 1.18 -2.49
N ASP A 40 1.29 0.54 -3.54
CA ASP A 40 2.16 -0.63 -3.36
C ASP A 40 3.49 -0.28 -2.67
N VAL A 41 4.00 0.93 -2.88
CA VAL A 41 5.20 1.42 -2.18
C VAL A 41 4.90 1.66 -0.70
N CYS A 42 3.71 2.17 -0.35
CA CYS A 42 3.26 2.21 1.05
C CYS A 42 3.27 0.81 1.68
N HIS A 43 2.75 -0.20 0.99
CA HIS A 43 2.78 -1.58 1.49
C HIS A 43 4.20 -2.14 1.60
N ALA A 44 5.07 -1.88 0.62
CA ALA A 44 6.48 -2.28 0.67
C ALA A 44 7.23 -1.58 1.82
N ALA A 45 6.91 -0.32 2.12
CA ALA A 45 7.50 0.42 3.23
C ALA A 45 7.21 -0.23 4.58
N ALA A 46 6.01 -0.77 4.81
CA ALA A 46 5.69 -1.53 6.02
C ALA A 46 6.59 -2.78 6.17
N MET A 47 6.80 -3.51 5.08
CA MET A 47 7.70 -4.67 5.06
C MET A 47 9.15 -4.25 5.34
N VAL A 48 9.61 -3.14 4.73
CA VAL A 48 10.96 -2.57 4.99
C VAL A 48 11.10 -2.16 6.46
N THR A 49 10.11 -1.45 7.02
CA THR A 49 10.08 -1.06 8.44
C THR A 49 10.19 -2.29 9.35
N ARG A 50 9.47 -3.37 9.06
CA ARG A 50 9.56 -4.63 9.80
C ARG A 50 10.98 -5.22 9.75
N ILE A 51 11.62 -5.23 8.58
CA ILE A 51 13.00 -5.72 8.44
C ILE A 51 13.96 -4.87 9.29
N GLN A 52 13.87 -3.55 9.18
CA GLN A 52 14.72 -2.61 9.93
C GLN A 52 14.57 -2.76 11.44
N THR A 53 13.35 -2.96 11.92
CA THR A 53 13.06 -3.12 13.34
C THR A 53 13.71 -4.37 13.92
N HIS A 54 13.70 -5.49 13.19
CA HIS A 54 14.20 -6.76 13.68
C HIS A 54 15.66 -7.03 13.29
N TRP A 55 16.14 -6.41 12.20
CA TRP A 55 17.48 -6.55 11.68
C TRP A 55 18.07 -5.17 11.35
N PRO A 56 18.41 -4.38 12.39
CA PRO A 56 18.91 -3.01 12.21
C PRO A 56 20.21 -2.92 11.40
N ASP A 57 21.01 -4.00 11.40
CA ASP A 57 22.27 -4.09 10.66
C ASP A 57 22.11 -4.60 9.22
N ALA A 58 20.89 -4.83 8.74
CA ALA A 58 20.67 -5.25 7.37
C ALA A 58 20.93 -4.10 6.39
N GLU A 59 21.74 -4.34 5.37
CA GLU A 59 21.99 -3.39 4.28
C GLU A 59 20.85 -3.50 3.24
N LEU A 60 19.94 -2.53 3.26
CA LEU A 60 18.79 -2.50 2.36
C LEU A 60 19.08 -1.67 1.12
N THR A 61 18.83 -2.23 -0.05
CA THR A 61 18.83 -1.52 -1.32
C THR A 61 17.46 -1.64 -1.98
N TRP A 62 16.84 -0.50 -2.32
CA TRP A 62 15.52 -0.48 -2.95
C TRP A 62 15.59 0.06 -4.37
N VAL A 63 15.33 -0.80 -5.36
CA VAL A 63 15.14 -0.40 -6.77
C VAL A 63 13.71 0.08 -6.93
N ILE A 64 13.53 1.37 -7.18
CA ILE A 64 12.25 2.08 -7.09
C ILE A 64 12.02 3.03 -8.28
N GLY A 65 10.76 3.32 -8.60
CA GLY A 65 10.40 4.31 -9.61
C GLY A 65 10.67 5.75 -9.16
N LYS A 66 10.87 6.64 -10.13
CA LYS A 66 11.25 8.04 -9.87
C LYS A 66 10.21 8.81 -9.07
N VAL A 67 8.92 8.57 -9.33
CA VAL A 67 7.81 9.24 -8.62
C VAL A 67 7.70 8.67 -7.20
N GLU A 68 7.70 7.37 -7.10
CA GLU A 68 7.53 6.63 -5.85
C GLU A 68 8.68 6.88 -4.87
N TYR A 69 9.90 7.07 -5.39
CA TYR A 69 11.05 7.47 -4.59
C TYR A 69 10.80 8.74 -3.78
N GLN A 70 10.05 9.72 -4.33
CA GLN A 70 9.78 10.98 -3.64
C GLN A 70 9.00 10.79 -2.32
N LEU A 71 8.24 9.70 -2.19
CA LEU A 71 7.52 9.39 -0.95
C LEU A 71 8.44 8.83 0.13
N VAL A 72 9.38 7.96 -0.25
CA VAL A 72 10.15 7.15 0.72
C VAL A 72 11.63 7.55 0.82
N LYS A 73 12.05 8.60 0.12
CA LYS A 73 13.47 9.02 -0.01
C LYS A 73 14.18 9.31 1.32
N LEU A 74 13.41 9.61 2.37
CA LEU A 74 13.94 9.89 3.72
C LEU A 74 13.89 8.66 4.66
N MET A 75 13.46 7.49 4.18
CA MET A 75 13.52 6.28 5.01
C MET A 75 14.98 5.99 5.40
N PRO A 76 15.27 5.84 6.70
CA PRO A 76 16.63 5.64 7.18
C PRO A 76 17.19 4.29 6.72
N ASN A 77 18.51 4.22 6.57
CA ASN A 77 19.25 2.98 6.30
C ASN A 77 18.78 2.22 5.04
N VAL A 78 18.26 2.92 4.03
CA VAL A 78 17.88 2.37 2.72
C VAL A 78 18.66 3.07 1.64
N ARG A 79 19.43 2.32 0.86
CA ARG A 79 20.02 2.80 -0.39
C ARG A 79 19.00 2.70 -1.50
N PHE A 80 18.64 3.79 -2.13
CA PHE A 80 17.72 3.83 -3.25
C PHE A 80 18.45 3.83 -4.60
N ILE A 81 17.96 3.01 -5.54
CA ILE A 81 18.34 3.02 -6.94
C ILE A 81 17.11 3.37 -7.76
N ILE A 82 17.12 4.57 -8.34
CA ILE A 82 16.00 5.05 -9.14
C ILE A 82 15.98 4.35 -10.49
N PHE A 83 14.87 3.67 -10.81
CA PHE A 83 14.63 3.05 -12.10
C PHE A 83 13.56 3.82 -12.88
N ASP A 84 14.02 4.68 -13.80
CA ASP A 84 13.11 5.44 -14.67
C ASP A 84 12.71 4.59 -15.88
N LYS A 85 11.52 3.97 -15.79
CA LYS A 85 10.96 3.12 -16.85
C LYS A 85 10.82 3.81 -18.22
N LYS A 86 10.81 5.16 -18.27
CA LYS A 86 10.73 5.92 -19.54
C LYS A 86 12.05 5.85 -20.32
N GLN A 87 13.17 5.62 -19.66
CA GLN A 87 14.48 5.53 -20.29
C GLN A 87 14.78 4.16 -20.96
N GLY A 88 13.88 3.19 -20.84
CA GLY A 88 14.00 1.90 -21.53
C GLY A 88 15.31 1.17 -21.21
N LYS A 89 16.14 0.90 -22.23
CA LYS A 89 17.42 0.19 -22.07
C LYS A 89 18.43 0.97 -21.19
N ALA A 90 18.44 2.29 -21.26
CA ALA A 90 19.34 3.11 -20.44
C ALA A 90 19.05 2.96 -18.95
N ALA A 91 17.79 2.79 -18.55
CA ALA A 91 17.43 2.49 -17.14
C ALA A 91 18.04 1.17 -16.67
N VAL A 92 18.06 0.14 -17.51
CA VAL A 92 18.66 -1.17 -17.18
C VAL A 92 20.18 -1.05 -17.06
N GLU A 93 20.83 -0.31 -17.96
CA GLU A 93 22.28 -0.09 -17.89
C GLU A 93 22.67 0.73 -16.65
N SER A 94 21.90 1.77 -16.32
CA SER A 94 22.07 2.52 -15.08
C SER A 94 21.95 1.63 -13.84
N LEU A 95 20.92 0.76 -13.79
CA LEU A 95 20.77 -0.21 -12.71
C LEU A 95 21.97 -1.16 -12.64
N LYS A 96 22.40 -1.72 -13.77
CA LYS A 96 23.57 -2.61 -13.86
C LYS A 96 24.83 -1.96 -13.31
N ASN A 97 25.07 -0.69 -13.67
CA ASN A 97 26.22 0.06 -13.19
C ASN A 97 26.11 0.35 -11.68
N ALA A 98 24.92 0.69 -11.19
CA ALA A 98 24.67 0.96 -9.77
C ALA A 98 24.90 -0.26 -8.86
N VAL A 99 24.72 -1.49 -9.37
CA VAL A 99 24.92 -2.76 -8.62
C VAL A 99 26.18 -3.51 -9.08
N LYS A 100 27.06 -2.86 -9.84
CA LYS A 100 28.28 -3.50 -10.38
C LYS A 100 29.19 -3.99 -9.27
N GLY A 101 29.60 -5.25 -9.34
CA GLY A 101 30.49 -5.87 -8.36
C GLY A 101 29.79 -6.33 -7.09
N GLU A 102 28.52 -6.02 -6.91
CA GLU A 102 27.74 -6.45 -5.73
C GLU A 102 27.08 -7.82 -5.93
N THR A 103 26.96 -8.56 -4.86
CA THR A 103 26.13 -9.77 -4.77
C THR A 103 25.27 -9.67 -3.51
N PHE A 104 23.96 -9.71 -3.69
CA PHE A 104 23.00 -9.65 -2.59
C PHE A 104 22.75 -11.05 -2.02
N ASP A 105 22.50 -11.12 -0.72
CA ASP A 105 22.05 -12.37 -0.09
C ASP A 105 20.64 -12.72 -0.52
N ALA A 106 19.77 -11.71 -0.67
CA ALA A 106 18.42 -11.87 -1.22
C ALA A 106 18.03 -10.72 -2.14
N LEU A 107 17.29 -11.05 -3.22
CA LEU A 107 16.53 -10.13 -4.05
C LEU A 107 15.05 -10.42 -3.90
N LEU A 108 14.30 -9.46 -3.36
CA LEU A 108 12.85 -9.53 -3.20
C LEU A 108 12.18 -8.98 -4.46
N MET A 109 11.61 -9.87 -5.28
CA MET A 109 11.00 -9.53 -6.55
C MET A 109 9.53 -9.20 -6.37
N MET A 110 9.24 -8.01 -5.87
CA MET A 110 7.89 -7.56 -5.49
C MET A 110 7.10 -6.92 -6.65
N GLN A 111 7.67 -6.91 -7.86
CA GLN A 111 7.04 -6.39 -9.07
C GLN A 111 6.91 -7.52 -10.11
N VAL A 112 5.69 -7.89 -10.49
CA VAL A 112 5.45 -9.02 -11.40
C VAL A 112 5.48 -8.66 -12.89
N ALA A 113 5.60 -7.39 -13.25
CA ALA A 113 5.66 -6.95 -14.66
C ALA A 113 6.91 -7.49 -15.36
N LEU A 114 6.77 -7.99 -16.60
CA LEU A 114 7.86 -8.58 -17.38
C LEU A 114 9.07 -7.65 -17.49
N ARG A 115 8.85 -6.36 -17.68
CA ARG A 115 9.95 -5.37 -17.72
C ARG A 115 10.78 -5.37 -16.43
N ALA A 116 10.15 -5.44 -15.28
CA ALA A 116 10.84 -5.51 -13.99
C ALA A 116 11.55 -6.86 -13.84
N ASN A 117 10.91 -7.96 -14.23
CA ASN A 117 11.52 -9.27 -14.23
C ASN A 117 12.79 -9.31 -15.10
N MET A 118 12.74 -8.77 -16.32
CA MET A 118 13.91 -8.66 -17.21
C MET A 118 15.02 -7.78 -16.59
N ALA A 119 14.64 -6.61 -16.05
CA ALA A 119 15.61 -5.71 -15.41
C ALA A 119 16.27 -6.36 -14.18
N SER A 120 15.56 -7.21 -13.44
CA SER A 120 16.10 -7.89 -12.26
C SER A 120 17.29 -8.83 -12.58
N ARG A 121 17.50 -9.21 -13.85
CA ARG A 121 18.60 -10.11 -14.26
C ARG A 121 19.98 -9.50 -14.05
N VAL A 122 20.09 -8.17 -14.05
CA VAL A 122 21.40 -7.50 -13.82
C VAL A 122 21.79 -7.50 -12.34
N ILE A 123 20.86 -7.83 -11.44
CA ILE A 123 21.08 -7.89 -9.99
C ILE A 123 21.51 -9.31 -9.62
N LYS A 124 22.75 -9.48 -9.17
CA LYS A 124 23.25 -10.76 -8.67
C LYS A 124 22.74 -10.99 -7.23
N ALA A 125 22.07 -12.12 -7.00
CA ALA A 125 21.57 -12.49 -5.67
C ALA A 125 21.61 -14.00 -5.49
N LYS A 126 21.91 -14.47 -4.26
CA LYS A 126 21.90 -15.90 -3.89
C LYS A 126 20.48 -16.43 -3.87
N ARG A 127 19.57 -15.71 -3.23
CA ARG A 127 18.14 -16.00 -3.14
C ARG A 127 17.38 -14.97 -3.97
N ARG A 128 16.55 -15.43 -4.90
CA ARG A 128 15.69 -14.58 -5.73
C ARG A 128 14.25 -14.95 -5.40
N ILE A 129 13.70 -14.24 -4.44
CA ILE A 129 12.39 -14.55 -3.85
C ILE A 129 11.32 -13.83 -4.66
N GLY A 130 10.40 -14.59 -5.24
CA GLY A 130 9.24 -14.10 -5.99
C GLY A 130 7.92 -14.46 -5.33
N PHE A 131 6.82 -14.00 -5.90
CA PHE A 131 5.49 -14.41 -5.50
C PHE A 131 5.26 -15.91 -5.76
N ASP A 132 4.28 -16.50 -5.06
CA ASP A 132 3.79 -17.86 -5.33
C ASP A 132 3.20 -17.98 -6.73
N TRP A 133 2.84 -19.21 -7.12
CA TRP A 133 2.31 -19.50 -8.45
C TRP A 133 1.03 -18.74 -8.79
N ALA A 134 0.11 -18.60 -7.83
CA ALA A 134 -1.18 -17.96 -8.03
C ALA A 134 -1.06 -16.43 -8.26
N ARG A 135 -0.07 -15.79 -7.60
CA ARG A 135 0.22 -14.36 -7.71
C ARG A 135 1.26 -14.03 -8.79
N SER A 136 1.98 -15.04 -9.32
CA SER A 136 2.95 -14.86 -10.41
C SER A 136 2.24 -14.59 -11.73
N LYS A 137 2.67 -13.53 -12.43
CA LYS A 137 2.21 -13.14 -13.77
C LYS A 137 3.42 -12.85 -14.65
N GLU A 138 3.21 -12.77 -15.97
CA GLU A 138 4.21 -12.31 -16.93
C GLU A 138 5.56 -13.04 -16.75
N LEU A 139 5.52 -14.36 -16.65
CA LEU A 139 6.68 -15.25 -16.52
C LEU A 139 7.55 -14.97 -15.26
N HIS A 140 7.00 -14.31 -14.26
CA HIS A 140 7.71 -13.94 -13.02
C HIS A 140 8.45 -15.14 -12.38
N TRP A 141 7.84 -16.32 -12.45
CA TRP A 141 8.40 -17.57 -11.91
C TRP A 141 9.73 -18.01 -12.58
N LEU A 142 10.03 -17.57 -13.81
CA LEU A 142 11.31 -17.85 -14.48
C LEU A 142 12.49 -17.09 -13.90
N PHE A 143 12.23 -16.00 -13.18
CA PHE A 143 13.25 -15.10 -12.66
C PHE A 143 13.51 -15.28 -11.16
N ALA A 144 12.69 -16.08 -10.48
CA ALA A 144 12.79 -16.39 -9.06
C ALA A 144 13.26 -17.85 -8.88
N ASN A 145 14.17 -18.08 -7.92
CA ASN A 145 14.57 -19.43 -7.51
C ASN A 145 13.93 -19.86 -6.19
N GLU A 146 13.22 -18.94 -5.55
CA GLU A 146 12.45 -19.15 -4.32
C GLU A 146 11.12 -18.41 -4.40
N ARG A 147 10.12 -18.84 -3.66
CA ARG A 147 8.78 -18.22 -3.64
C ARG A 147 8.30 -18.02 -2.22
N VAL A 148 7.56 -16.95 -2.01
CA VAL A 148 6.80 -16.76 -0.77
C VAL A 148 5.74 -17.85 -0.62
N ALA A 149 5.32 -18.11 0.61
CA ALA A 149 4.28 -19.09 0.90
C ALA A 149 2.95 -18.72 0.19
N PRO A 150 2.22 -19.70 -0.33
CA PRO A 150 0.93 -19.43 -0.96
C PRO A 150 -0.07 -18.89 0.07
N ARG A 151 -0.83 -17.88 -0.34
CA ARG A 151 -1.95 -17.32 0.41
C ARG A 151 -3.20 -17.27 -0.44
N GLN A 152 -4.32 -17.56 0.16
CA GLN A 152 -5.65 -17.35 -0.44
C GLN A 152 -6.31 -16.12 0.17
N HIS A 153 -7.00 -15.33 -0.66
CA HIS A 153 -7.85 -14.22 -0.26
C HIS A 153 -7.20 -13.23 0.75
N SER A 154 -5.90 -12.95 0.57
CA SER A 154 -5.17 -12.03 1.43
C SER A 154 -5.09 -10.62 0.85
N HIS A 155 -4.98 -9.64 1.73
CA HIS A 155 -4.69 -8.27 1.33
C HIS A 155 -3.32 -8.16 0.63
N VAL A 156 -3.15 -7.16 -0.25
CA VAL A 156 -1.88 -6.95 -0.96
C VAL A 156 -0.72 -6.69 0.00
N LEU A 157 -0.95 -5.98 1.09
CA LEU A 157 0.06 -5.74 2.13
C LEU A 157 0.54 -7.04 2.77
N ASP A 158 -0.36 -7.98 3.10
CA ASP A 158 0.02 -9.28 3.63
C ASP A 158 0.93 -10.03 2.67
N GLY A 159 0.61 -9.92 1.36
CA GLY A 159 1.44 -10.49 0.31
C GLY A 159 2.85 -9.90 0.25
N PHE A 160 3.04 -8.65 0.67
CA PHE A 160 4.38 -8.05 0.80
C PHE A 160 5.06 -8.46 2.11
N MET A 161 4.31 -8.60 3.20
CA MET A 161 4.85 -9.15 4.45
C MET A 161 5.37 -10.58 4.30
N ASP A 162 4.82 -11.40 3.39
CA ASP A 162 5.33 -12.74 3.08
C ASP A 162 6.80 -12.75 2.64
N PHE A 163 7.31 -11.66 2.04
CA PHE A 163 8.73 -11.56 1.70
C PHE A 163 9.63 -11.45 2.92
N ALA A 164 9.19 -10.74 3.96
CA ALA A 164 9.89 -10.71 5.23
C ALA A 164 9.81 -12.08 5.95
N ASP A 165 8.66 -12.76 5.87
CA ASP A 165 8.52 -14.15 6.35
C ASP A 165 9.49 -15.09 5.66
N ALA A 166 9.62 -15.01 4.32
CA ALA A 166 10.55 -15.82 3.54
C ALA A 166 12.02 -15.53 3.88
N LEU A 167 12.35 -14.34 4.32
CA LEU A 167 13.68 -14.02 4.86
C LEU A 167 13.88 -14.61 6.25
N GLY A 168 12.83 -14.92 6.99
CA GLY A 168 12.88 -15.37 8.38
C GLY A 168 12.80 -14.22 9.40
N VAL A 169 12.33 -13.04 8.99
CA VAL A 169 12.10 -11.92 9.92
C VAL A 169 10.93 -12.27 10.85
N PRO A 170 11.05 -12.06 12.18
CA PRO A 170 9.96 -12.32 13.12
C PRO A 170 8.66 -11.65 12.70
N LYS A 171 7.53 -12.37 12.85
CA LYS A 171 6.19 -11.85 12.50
C LYS A 171 5.77 -10.74 13.47
N VAL A 172 5.04 -9.78 12.95
CA VAL A 172 4.40 -8.72 13.73
C VAL A 172 2.88 -8.89 13.69
N ALA A 173 2.22 -8.57 14.79
CA ALA A 173 0.76 -8.66 14.87
C ALA A 173 0.09 -7.57 14.02
N THR A 174 0.67 -6.36 14.03
CA THR A 174 0.15 -5.21 13.29
C THR A 174 1.29 -4.59 12.48
N PRO A 175 1.11 -4.35 11.18
CA PRO A 175 2.06 -3.60 10.37
C PRO A 175 2.24 -2.18 10.89
N SER A 176 3.46 -1.67 10.78
CA SER A 176 3.80 -0.28 11.08
C SER A 176 4.60 0.33 9.94
N TRP A 177 4.60 1.64 9.87
CA TRP A 177 5.29 2.40 8.84
C TRP A 177 6.23 3.42 9.46
N ASN A 178 7.41 3.56 8.85
CA ASN A 178 8.35 4.64 9.15
C ASN A 178 8.68 5.33 7.83
N ILE A 179 7.84 6.31 7.45
CA ILE A 179 8.02 7.15 6.26
C ILE A 179 8.23 8.58 6.75
N PRO A 180 9.47 8.99 7.05
CA PRO A 180 9.77 10.33 7.54
C PRO A 180 9.53 11.37 6.45
N VAL A 181 9.19 12.56 6.87
CA VAL A 181 9.17 13.77 6.05
C VAL A 181 10.24 14.76 6.54
N SER A 182 10.55 15.79 5.74
CA SER A 182 11.47 16.85 6.19
C SER A 182 10.82 17.74 7.24
N GLU A 183 11.64 18.39 8.08
CA GLU A 183 11.15 19.38 9.04
C GLU A 183 10.43 20.57 8.35
N GLU A 184 10.84 20.90 7.13
CA GLU A 184 10.20 21.92 6.30
C GLU A 184 8.79 21.50 5.91
N ASP A 185 8.62 20.25 5.38
CA ASP A 185 7.31 19.72 5.00
C ASP A 185 6.40 19.56 6.24
N GLU A 186 6.95 19.16 7.39
CA GLU A 186 6.19 19.03 8.64
C GLU A 186 5.66 20.41 9.09
N ARG A 187 6.52 21.43 9.18
CA ARG A 187 6.11 22.81 9.53
C ARG A 187 5.08 23.36 8.56
N TRP A 188 5.30 23.17 7.24
CA TRP A 188 4.33 23.59 6.25
C TRP A 188 2.96 22.93 6.48
N GLY A 189 2.94 21.63 6.79
CA GLY A 189 1.70 20.91 7.08
C GLY A 189 1.01 21.39 8.35
N GLU A 190 1.75 21.69 9.41
CA GLU A 190 1.23 22.27 10.64
C GLU A 190 0.59 23.65 10.39
N GLU A 191 1.23 24.50 9.57
CA GLU A 191 0.68 25.80 9.17
C GLU A 191 -0.63 25.63 8.38
N GLN A 192 -0.68 24.67 7.43
CA GLN A 192 -1.90 24.37 6.70
C GLN A 192 -3.00 23.85 7.64
N ALA A 193 -2.67 22.93 8.53
CA ALA A 193 -3.62 22.38 9.49
C ALA A 193 -4.19 23.47 10.41
N ALA A 194 -3.36 24.38 10.90
CA ALA A 194 -3.80 25.52 11.71
C ALA A 194 -4.76 26.46 10.94
N ALA A 195 -4.50 26.71 9.64
CA ALA A 195 -5.33 27.56 8.80
C ALA A 195 -6.66 26.87 8.39
N LEU A 196 -6.66 25.55 8.24
CA LEU A 196 -7.83 24.76 7.84
C LEU A 196 -8.74 24.44 9.04
N GLY A 197 -8.20 24.30 10.24
CA GLY A 197 -8.91 23.81 11.41
C GLY A 197 -9.16 22.30 11.33
N ASP A 198 -10.30 21.86 11.80
CA ASP A 198 -10.71 20.45 11.68
C ASP A 198 -11.17 20.19 10.25
N TYR A 199 -10.42 19.36 9.50
CA TYR A 199 -10.66 19.19 8.08
C TYR A 199 -10.68 17.72 7.61
N VAL A 200 -11.43 17.51 6.54
CA VAL A 200 -11.54 16.26 5.81
C VAL A 200 -10.89 16.40 4.43
N VAL A 201 -10.15 15.39 4.04
CA VAL A 201 -9.51 15.31 2.72
C VAL A 201 -10.37 14.49 1.78
N ILE A 202 -10.69 15.03 0.62
CA ILE A 202 -11.26 14.29 -0.52
C ILE A 202 -10.16 14.13 -1.57
N ALA A 203 -9.78 12.87 -1.86
CA ALA A 203 -8.85 12.50 -2.92
C ALA A 203 -9.61 11.77 -4.03
N PRO A 204 -10.28 12.48 -4.96
CA PRO A 204 -11.35 11.91 -5.77
C PRO A 204 -10.86 11.08 -6.95
N ALA A 205 -9.62 11.25 -7.42
CA ALA A 205 -9.12 10.65 -8.64
C ALA A 205 -8.25 9.42 -8.39
N ALA A 206 -8.59 8.31 -9.01
CA ALA A 206 -7.74 7.15 -9.19
C ALA A 206 -7.19 7.07 -10.61
N SER A 207 -6.12 6.32 -10.83
CA SER A 207 -5.47 6.17 -12.14
C SER A 207 -6.36 5.55 -13.24
N LYS A 208 -7.51 5.00 -12.87
CA LYS A 208 -8.51 4.40 -13.75
C LYS A 208 -9.85 5.02 -13.51
N ALA A 209 -10.47 5.52 -14.58
CA ALA A 209 -11.76 6.21 -14.53
C ALA A 209 -12.86 5.34 -13.89
N GLU A 210 -12.84 4.02 -14.10
CA GLU A 210 -13.83 3.08 -13.54
C GLU A 210 -13.84 3.02 -12.00
N ARG A 211 -12.84 3.62 -11.36
CA ARG A 211 -12.75 3.72 -9.89
C ARG A 211 -13.23 5.05 -9.35
N ASN A 212 -13.35 6.05 -10.20
CA ASN A 212 -13.70 7.40 -9.77
C ASN A 212 -15.20 7.47 -9.50
N TRP A 213 -15.53 8.03 -8.34
CA TRP A 213 -16.92 8.30 -7.98
C TRP A 213 -17.44 9.54 -8.72
N LEU A 214 -18.72 9.79 -8.65
CA LEU A 214 -19.38 10.86 -9.37
C LEU A 214 -19.03 12.22 -8.76
N PRO A 215 -18.67 13.23 -9.57
CA PRO A 215 -18.33 14.57 -9.08
C PRO A 215 -19.43 15.20 -8.23
N GLU A 216 -20.70 15.02 -8.62
CA GLU A 216 -21.88 15.57 -7.93
C GLU A 216 -21.99 15.00 -6.51
N ARG A 217 -21.66 13.72 -6.32
CA ARG A 217 -21.72 13.05 -5.03
C ARG A 217 -20.56 13.45 -4.10
N TYR A 218 -19.37 13.70 -4.67
CA TYR A 218 -18.29 14.34 -3.91
C TYR A 218 -18.68 15.75 -3.46
N ALA A 219 -19.32 16.52 -4.35
CA ALA A 219 -19.80 17.86 -4.02
C ALA A 219 -20.84 17.83 -2.90
N GLU A 220 -21.85 16.97 -3.01
CA GLU A 220 -22.87 16.74 -1.97
C GLU A 220 -22.24 16.32 -0.64
N THR A 221 -21.24 15.44 -0.67
CA THR A 221 -20.52 15.03 0.53
C THR A 221 -19.70 16.15 1.16
N ALA A 222 -19.11 17.03 0.34
CA ALA A 222 -18.39 18.20 0.84
C ALA A 222 -19.33 19.18 1.55
N ASP A 223 -20.51 19.42 0.99
CA ASP A 223 -21.52 20.28 1.61
C ASP A 223 -22.07 19.67 2.91
N TYR A 224 -22.29 18.36 2.92
CA TYR A 224 -22.70 17.61 4.12
C TYR A 224 -21.67 17.77 5.27
N LEU A 225 -20.39 17.58 4.98
CA LEU A 225 -19.30 17.76 5.95
C LEU A 225 -19.19 19.21 6.44
N SER A 226 -19.35 20.18 5.52
CA SER A 226 -19.33 21.60 5.87
C SER A 226 -20.46 21.98 6.81
N GLN A 227 -21.66 21.43 6.65
CA GLN A 227 -22.80 21.62 7.56
C GLN A 227 -22.54 21.06 8.95
N GLN A 228 -21.63 20.10 9.08
CA GLN A 228 -21.16 19.55 10.36
C GLN A 228 -19.96 20.33 10.95
N GLY A 229 -19.60 21.47 10.36
CA GLY A 229 -18.52 22.32 10.83
C GLY A 229 -17.12 21.87 10.41
N LYS A 230 -17.00 20.89 9.50
CA LYS A 230 -15.70 20.43 8.98
C LYS A 230 -15.27 21.24 7.77
N SER A 231 -14.01 21.64 7.72
CA SER A 231 -13.43 22.14 6.48
C SER A 231 -13.20 20.98 5.50
N VAL A 232 -13.42 21.19 4.22
CA VAL A 232 -13.16 20.17 3.19
C VAL A 232 -12.10 20.65 2.23
N ILE A 233 -11.11 19.82 1.95
CA ILE A 233 -10.08 20.09 0.94
C ILE A 233 -10.04 19.00 -0.14
N LEU A 234 -9.71 19.42 -1.36
CA LEU A 234 -9.40 18.50 -2.45
C LEU A 234 -7.90 18.28 -2.55
N VAL A 235 -7.50 17.04 -2.81
CA VAL A 235 -6.11 16.67 -3.11
C VAL A 235 -6.06 15.76 -4.35
N GLY A 236 -4.93 15.78 -5.04
CA GLY A 236 -4.71 14.94 -6.23
C GLY A 236 -3.33 15.18 -6.81
N GLY A 237 -2.93 14.31 -7.74
CA GLY A 237 -1.70 14.46 -8.51
C GLY A 237 -1.77 15.60 -9.54
N PRO A 238 -0.63 15.89 -10.19
CA PRO A 238 -0.57 16.93 -11.25
C PRO A 238 -1.12 16.46 -12.62
N GLY A 239 -1.64 15.22 -12.69
CA GLY A 239 -2.13 14.61 -13.92
C GLY A 239 -3.45 15.25 -14.42
N ASP A 240 -3.71 15.11 -15.72
CA ASP A 240 -4.92 15.67 -16.32
C ASP A 240 -6.20 15.07 -15.73
N LEU A 241 -6.20 13.76 -15.42
CA LEU A 241 -7.35 13.09 -14.82
C LEU A 241 -7.67 13.67 -13.43
N ASP A 242 -6.64 13.91 -12.59
CA ASP A 242 -6.82 14.51 -11.27
C ASP A 242 -7.43 15.91 -11.38
N LYS A 243 -6.86 16.76 -12.26
CA LYS A 243 -7.34 18.12 -12.47
C LYS A 243 -8.76 18.16 -13.05
N THR A 244 -9.04 17.30 -14.04
CA THR A 244 -10.37 17.23 -14.66
C THR A 244 -11.42 16.80 -13.63
N THR A 245 -11.11 15.80 -12.79
CA THR A 245 -12.01 15.35 -11.73
C THR A 245 -12.23 16.44 -10.68
N ALA A 246 -11.16 17.10 -10.21
CA ALA A 246 -11.29 18.21 -9.26
C ALA A 246 -12.13 19.36 -9.84
N ASN A 247 -11.89 19.76 -11.10
CA ASN A 247 -12.65 20.81 -11.78
C ASN A 247 -14.13 20.44 -11.93
N ALA A 248 -14.45 19.17 -12.22
CA ALA A 248 -15.83 18.71 -12.31
C ALA A 248 -16.56 18.82 -10.97
N ILE A 249 -15.88 18.49 -9.86
CA ILE A 249 -16.43 18.68 -8.51
C ILE A 249 -16.66 20.16 -8.22
N LEU A 250 -15.66 21.01 -8.47
CA LEU A 250 -15.75 22.46 -8.23
C LEU A 250 -16.84 23.14 -9.09
N ALA A 251 -17.12 22.61 -10.28
CA ALA A 251 -18.20 23.09 -11.14
C ALA A 251 -19.60 22.90 -10.52
N CYS A 252 -19.77 21.93 -9.61
CA CYS A 252 -20.99 21.75 -8.81
C CYS A 252 -21.13 22.80 -7.68
N LYS A 253 -20.13 23.67 -7.49
CA LYS A 253 -20.09 24.74 -6.49
C LYS A 253 -20.22 24.27 -5.04
N PRO A 254 -19.54 23.20 -4.60
CA PRO A 254 -19.57 22.75 -3.23
C PRO A 254 -18.80 23.68 -2.31
N THR A 255 -19.02 23.54 -1.00
CA THR A 255 -18.26 24.23 0.03
C THR A 255 -16.90 23.58 0.21
N ILE A 256 -15.92 23.97 -0.60
CA ILE A 256 -14.53 23.52 -0.54
C ILE A 256 -13.65 24.64 0.02
N LYS A 257 -12.92 24.38 1.11
CA LYS A 257 -12.04 25.34 1.77
C LYS A 257 -10.77 25.61 0.95
N ALA A 258 -10.18 24.57 0.37
CA ALA A 258 -8.98 24.65 -0.46
C ALA A 258 -8.89 23.50 -1.46
N ASP A 259 -8.26 23.78 -2.62
CA ASP A 259 -7.90 22.77 -3.62
C ASP A 259 -6.37 22.70 -3.76
N PHE A 260 -5.80 21.57 -3.35
CA PHE A 260 -4.38 21.22 -3.44
C PHE A 260 -4.07 20.30 -4.63
N THR A 261 -4.99 20.07 -5.55
CA THR A 261 -4.77 19.19 -6.70
C THR A 261 -3.59 19.65 -7.56
N GLY A 262 -2.55 18.82 -7.63
CA GLY A 262 -1.32 19.11 -8.37
C GLY A 262 -0.41 20.17 -7.73
N LYS A 263 -0.69 20.60 -6.50
CA LYS A 263 0.02 21.70 -5.81
C LYS A 263 0.91 21.23 -4.66
N THR A 264 0.95 19.94 -4.36
CA THR A 264 1.73 19.37 -3.25
C THR A 264 2.81 18.43 -3.75
N SER A 265 3.94 18.37 -3.04
CA SER A 265 4.84 17.22 -3.08
C SER A 265 4.17 16.00 -2.42
N LEU A 266 4.76 14.80 -2.58
CA LEU A 266 4.24 13.62 -1.88
C LEU A 266 4.43 13.70 -0.36
N HIS A 267 5.47 14.37 0.13
CA HIS A 267 5.66 14.60 1.57
C HIS A 267 4.63 15.61 2.10
N GLN A 268 4.39 16.71 1.39
CA GLN A 268 3.35 17.67 1.74
C GLN A 268 1.96 17.02 1.76
N LEU A 269 1.66 16.19 0.74
CA LEU A 269 0.42 15.41 0.75
C LEU A 269 0.35 14.48 1.96
N LEU A 270 1.44 13.78 2.30
CA LEU A 270 1.47 12.89 3.46
C LEU A 270 1.19 13.62 4.76
N VAL A 271 1.74 14.83 4.93
CA VAL A 271 1.49 15.66 6.14
C VAL A 271 0.05 16.20 6.16
N LEU A 272 -0.52 16.63 5.02
CA LEU A 272 -1.95 16.97 4.95
C LEU A 272 -2.84 15.80 5.36
N LEU A 273 -2.52 14.59 4.90
CA LEU A 273 -3.25 13.39 5.29
C LEU A 273 -3.08 13.07 6.78
N LYS A 274 -1.90 13.28 7.35
CA LYS A 274 -1.58 13.04 8.76
C LYS A 274 -2.43 13.90 9.72
N HIS A 275 -2.68 15.15 9.36
CA HIS A 275 -3.43 16.10 10.19
C HIS A 275 -4.94 16.11 9.89
N ALA A 276 -5.40 15.40 8.89
CA ALA A 276 -6.82 15.29 8.56
C ALA A 276 -7.58 14.41 9.56
N SER A 277 -8.83 14.78 9.87
CA SER A 277 -9.73 13.97 10.70
C SER A 277 -10.21 12.73 9.95
N LEU A 278 -10.33 12.83 8.62
CA LEU A 278 -10.85 11.78 7.76
C LEU A 278 -10.34 11.97 6.32
N VAL A 279 -10.18 10.86 5.61
CA VAL A 279 -9.91 10.84 4.17
C VAL A 279 -11.02 10.09 3.45
N LEU A 280 -11.60 10.68 2.42
CA LEU A 280 -12.55 10.05 1.50
C LEU A 280 -11.86 9.84 0.15
N ALA A 281 -11.76 8.60 -0.30
CA ALA A 281 -11.04 8.29 -1.54
C ALA A 281 -11.49 6.96 -2.15
N PRO A 282 -11.43 6.79 -3.49
CA PRO A 282 -11.50 5.47 -4.12
C PRO A 282 -10.19 4.68 -3.91
N ASP A 283 -10.05 3.53 -4.60
CA ASP A 283 -8.81 2.73 -4.63
C ASP A 283 -7.66 3.52 -5.30
N THR A 284 -6.94 4.33 -4.51
CA THR A 284 -5.92 5.28 -4.98
C THR A 284 -4.76 5.46 -3.98
N GLY A 285 -3.67 6.05 -4.46
CA GLY A 285 -2.46 6.29 -3.66
C GLY A 285 -2.70 7.03 -2.34
N PRO A 286 -3.40 8.16 -2.31
CA PRO A 286 -3.72 8.89 -1.09
C PRO A 286 -4.42 8.07 -0.01
N ALA A 287 -5.33 7.14 -0.35
CA ALA A 287 -5.97 6.25 0.62
C ALA A 287 -4.94 5.36 1.34
N HIS A 288 -3.96 4.83 0.61
CA HIS A 288 -2.89 4.04 1.19
C HIS A 288 -1.88 4.89 1.96
N MET A 289 -1.59 6.11 1.49
CA MET A 289 -0.75 7.06 2.23
C MET A 289 -1.38 7.44 3.57
N ALA A 290 -2.69 7.72 3.62
CA ALA A 290 -3.42 8.00 4.85
C ALA A 290 -3.32 6.83 5.86
N THR A 291 -3.38 5.59 5.37
CA THR A 291 -3.17 4.39 6.19
C THR A 291 -1.79 4.39 6.85
N THR A 292 -0.74 4.88 6.18
CA THR A 292 0.63 4.89 6.74
C THR A 292 0.81 5.86 7.91
N VAL A 293 -0.05 6.85 8.03
CA VAL A 293 -0.07 7.86 9.09
C VAL A 293 -1.27 7.70 10.05
N SER A 294 -1.96 6.56 9.96
CA SER A 294 -3.07 6.15 10.83
C SER A 294 -4.32 7.06 10.76
N THR A 295 -4.46 7.85 9.72
CA THR A 295 -5.66 8.66 9.50
C THR A 295 -6.82 7.77 9.06
N PRO A 296 -8.03 7.94 9.62
CA PRO A 296 -9.23 7.23 9.19
C PRO A 296 -9.50 7.43 7.69
N VAL A 297 -9.90 6.35 7.00
CA VAL A 297 -10.19 6.39 5.56
C VAL A 297 -11.54 5.76 5.28
N ILE A 298 -12.42 6.49 4.62
CA ILE A 298 -13.59 5.92 3.93
C ILE A 298 -13.17 5.60 2.50
N GLY A 299 -13.06 4.32 2.19
CA GLY A 299 -12.73 3.84 0.85
C GLY A 299 -13.98 3.58 0.01
N LEU A 300 -14.02 4.05 -1.25
CA LEU A 300 -15.14 3.87 -2.17
C LEU A 300 -14.80 2.79 -3.21
N TYR A 301 -15.57 1.71 -3.26
CA TYR A 301 -15.23 0.52 -4.03
C TYR A 301 -16.41 -0.02 -4.86
N ALA A 302 -16.14 -0.27 -6.14
CA ALA A 302 -17.04 -1.02 -7.03
C ALA A 302 -16.25 -1.90 -8.02
N HIS A 303 -15.12 -1.39 -8.54
CA HIS A 303 -14.30 -2.06 -9.55
C HIS A 303 -13.37 -3.13 -8.96
N SER A 304 -12.74 -2.83 -7.81
CA SER A 304 -11.77 -3.69 -7.13
C SER A 304 -12.30 -4.17 -5.78
N ASN A 305 -11.86 -5.35 -5.35
CA ASN A 305 -12.25 -5.94 -4.07
C ASN A 305 -11.58 -5.19 -2.91
N PRO A 306 -12.33 -4.56 -1.99
CA PRO A 306 -11.76 -3.82 -0.87
C PRO A 306 -10.99 -4.71 0.12
N ILE A 307 -11.36 -5.98 0.28
CA ILE A 307 -10.62 -6.93 1.13
C ILE A 307 -9.20 -7.13 0.59
N ARG A 308 -9.02 -7.01 -0.73
CA ARG A 308 -7.72 -7.18 -1.38
C ARG A 308 -6.90 -5.89 -1.42
N THR A 309 -7.51 -4.76 -1.74
CA THR A 309 -6.81 -3.50 -2.03
C THR A 309 -7.36 -2.31 -1.25
N GLY A 310 -8.19 -2.52 -0.24
CA GLY A 310 -8.72 -1.46 0.60
C GLY A 310 -7.64 -0.78 1.47
N PRO A 311 -7.97 0.33 2.14
CA PRO A 311 -7.07 0.93 3.10
C PRO A 311 -6.91 -0.01 4.31
N TYR A 312 -5.73 -0.59 4.48
CA TYR A 312 -5.48 -1.79 5.30
C TYR A 312 -6.10 -1.75 6.72
N ASN A 313 -5.91 -0.65 7.43
CA ASN A 313 -6.44 -0.48 8.78
C ASN A 313 -7.91 0.02 8.81
N ASN A 314 -8.54 0.21 7.65
CA ASN A 314 -9.86 0.82 7.49
C ASN A 314 -10.74 0.04 6.52
N ILE A 315 -10.53 -1.27 6.38
CA ILE A 315 -11.35 -2.11 5.47
C ILE A 315 -12.81 -2.05 5.86
N ASP A 316 -13.12 -2.07 7.17
CA ASP A 316 -14.50 -1.98 7.70
C ASP A 316 -15.15 -0.61 7.45
N ASN A 317 -14.36 0.41 7.13
CA ASN A 317 -14.86 1.75 6.78
C ASN A 317 -15.11 1.91 5.27
N THR A 318 -14.95 0.86 4.48
CA THR A 318 -15.23 0.96 3.05
C THR A 318 -16.72 0.96 2.75
N VAL A 319 -17.13 1.79 1.77
CA VAL A 319 -18.44 1.72 1.11
C VAL A 319 -18.23 1.01 -0.23
N SER A 320 -18.77 -0.19 -0.35
CA SER A 320 -18.49 -1.06 -1.49
C SER A 320 -19.75 -1.68 -2.06
N VAL A 321 -19.83 -1.69 -3.38
CA VAL A 321 -20.82 -2.45 -4.18
C VAL A 321 -20.11 -3.47 -5.08
N TYR A 322 -18.86 -3.81 -4.75
CA TYR A 322 -18.05 -4.75 -5.53
C TYR A 322 -18.69 -6.13 -5.60
N ASP A 323 -19.23 -6.62 -4.49
CA ASP A 323 -19.80 -7.96 -4.38
C ASP A 323 -20.99 -8.10 -5.30
N GLU A 324 -21.92 -7.12 -5.24
CA GLU A 324 -23.12 -7.07 -6.08
C GLU A 324 -22.74 -6.94 -7.57
N CYS A 325 -21.73 -6.12 -7.87
CA CYS A 325 -21.22 -5.96 -9.24
C CYS A 325 -20.66 -7.28 -9.79
N ILE A 326 -19.86 -8.01 -9.00
CA ILE A 326 -19.29 -9.28 -9.39
C ILE A 326 -20.38 -10.36 -9.51
N GLU A 327 -21.26 -10.46 -8.56
CA GLU A 327 -22.34 -11.46 -8.58
C GLU A 327 -23.25 -11.25 -9.80
N LYS A 328 -23.63 -9.99 -10.11
CA LYS A 328 -24.40 -9.63 -11.29
C LYS A 328 -23.67 -9.99 -12.61
N GLN A 329 -22.35 -9.79 -12.67
CA GLN A 329 -21.57 -10.03 -13.90
C GLN A 329 -21.15 -11.47 -14.12
N LYS A 330 -20.98 -12.25 -13.05
CA LYS A 330 -20.40 -13.59 -13.09
C LYS A 330 -21.36 -14.69 -12.67
N GLY A 331 -22.50 -14.36 -12.07
CA GLY A 331 -23.45 -15.33 -11.50
C GLY A 331 -22.87 -16.13 -10.34
N LYS A 332 -21.79 -15.63 -9.72
CA LYS A 332 -21.04 -16.30 -8.63
C LYS A 332 -20.52 -15.24 -7.66
N LYS A 333 -20.44 -15.60 -6.39
CA LYS A 333 -19.77 -14.80 -5.37
C LYS A 333 -18.28 -14.72 -5.67
N TRP A 334 -17.64 -13.61 -5.27
CA TRP A 334 -16.22 -13.37 -5.59
C TRP A 334 -15.27 -14.42 -4.95
N GLU A 335 -15.65 -15.03 -3.81
CA GLU A 335 -14.86 -16.08 -3.14
C GLU A 335 -14.70 -17.34 -4.00
N GLN A 336 -15.61 -17.56 -4.95
CA GLN A 336 -15.59 -18.68 -5.90
C GLN A 336 -14.82 -18.37 -7.19
N LEU A 337 -14.27 -17.16 -7.29
CA LEU A 337 -13.61 -16.64 -8.48
C LEU A 337 -12.10 -16.41 -8.22
N PRO A 338 -11.29 -16.28 -9.27
CA PRO A 338 -9.87 -16.00 -9.10
C PRO A 338 -9.65 -14.73 -8.28
N TRP A 339 -8.78 -14.80 -7.26
CA TRP A 339 -8.42 -13.68 -6.42
C TRP A 339 -7.86 -12.51 -7.23
N GLY A 340 -8.44 -11.34 -7.07
CA GLY A 340 -8.10 -10.15 -7.84
C GLY A 340 -8.90 -9.97 -9.12
N ILE A 341 -10.00 -10.73 -9.29
CA ILE A 341 -11.01 -10.43 -10.31
C ILE A 341 -11.52 -9.00 -10.09
N ARG A 342 -11.91 -8.35 -11.18
CA ARG A 342 -12.41 -6.98 -11.16
C ARG A 342 -13.76 -6.92 -11.83
N ALA A 343 -14.67 -6.14 -11.28
CA ALA A 343 -15.88 -5.77 -11.95
C ALA A 343 -15.54 -4.87 -13.15
N LYS A 344 -16.30 -4.98 -14.25
CA LYS A 344 -16.08 -4.22 -15.48
C LYS A 344 -17.35 -3.46 -15.84
N GLY A 345 -17.19 -2.26 -16.37
CA GLY A 345 -18.29 -1.39 -16.80
C GLY A 345 -18.03 0.07 -16.42
N ASP A 346 -18.73 0.98 -17.08
CA ASP A 346 -18.44 2.41 -16.97
C ASP A 346 -19.11 3.05 -15.73
N ASN A 347 -20.26 2.56 -15.29
CA ASN A 347 -21.06 3.19 -14.23
C ASN A 347 -21.11 2.42 -12.92
N LEU A 348 -20.07 1.65 -12.62
CA LEU A 348 -20.04 0.81 -11.40
C LEU A 348 -20.17 1.62 -10.12
N MET A 349 -19.54 2.80 -10.09
CA MET A 349 -19.52 3.66 -8.92
C MET A 349 -20.86 4.37 -8.65
N GLU A 350 -21.81 4.31 -9.56
CA GLU A 350 -23.19 4.80 -9.31
C GLU A 350 -23.90 4.01 -8.21
N GLY A 351 -23.52 2.75 -8.00
CA GLY A 351 -24.04 1.94 -6.89
C GLY A 351 -23.62 2.42 -5.51
N VAL A 352 -22.49 3.13 -5.38
CA VAL A 352 -22.06 3.73 -4.12
C VAL A 352 -22.89 4.98 -3.85
N THR A 353 -23.84 4.92 -2.90
CA THR A 353 -24.75 6.03 -2.60
C THR A 353 -24.15 7.01 -1.60
N THR A 354 -24.60 8.28 -1.64
CA THR A 354 -24.21 9.32 -0.67
C THR A 354 -24.71 8.96 0.75
N ASP A 355 -25.89 8.37 0.90
CA ASP A 355 -26.43 7.94 2.19
C ASP A 355 -25.50 6.92 2.89
N ALA A 356 -24.97 5.96 2.12
CA ALA A 356 -24.03 4.98 2.67
C ALA A 356 -22.71 5.65 3.11
N VAL A 357 -22.24 6.66 2.36
CA VAL A 357 -21.04 7.46 2.72
C VAL A 357 -21.33 8.31 3.96
N PHE A 358 -22.47 8.99 4.05
CA PHE A 358 -22.87 9.78 5.21
C PHE A 358 -23.01 8.94 6.47
N SER A 359 -23.57 7.74 6.35
CA SER A 359 -23.61 6.78 7.46
C SER A 359 -22.22 6.45 8.00
N LYS A 360 -21.23 6.26 7.12
CA LYS A 360 -19.84 6.03 7.54
C LYS A 360 -19.18 7.27 8.13
N ILE A 361 -19.45 8.45 7.57
CA ILE A 361 -18.96 9.73 8.11
C ILE A 361 -19.44 9.89 9.55
N ASN A 362 -20.76 9.72 9.79
CA ASN A 362 -21.34 9.88 11.12
C ASN A 362 -20.85 8.85 12.16
N ALA A 363 -20.35 7.72 11.71
CA ALA A 363 -19.77 6.71 12.60
C ALA A 363 -18.30 7.00 12.97
N LEU A 364 -17.61 7.85 12.22
CA LEU A 364 -16.18 8.13 12.37
C LEU A 364 -15.87 9.52 12.91
N LEU A 365 -16.76 10.49 12.71
CA LEU A 365 -16.64 11.89 13.14
C LEU A 365 -17.67 12.24 14.20
#